data_ac76f5087e15d143ef0c988dab27ce66
#
_entry.id   ac76f5087e15d143ef0c988dab27ce66
#
_cell.length_a   1.000
_cell.length_b   1.000
_cell.length_c   1.000
_cell.angle_alpha   90.00
_cell.angle_beta   90.00
_cell.angle_gamma   90.00
#
_symmetry.space_group_name_H-M   'P 1'
#
loop_
_entity.id
_entity.type
_entity.pdbx_description
1 polymer ?
#
loop_
_entity_poly.entity_id
_entity_poly.type
_entity_poly.pdbx_seq_one_letter_code
_entity_poly.pdbx_strand_id
1 'polypeptide(L)'
;MLPAFMHMDVVKDCLRLKKHVITPSYVPDALWALDGEVKAAGLIFLNELGLDPGIDHMSAMRILDRIRREGGRMEAFESYCGGLIAPESDTNPWGYKFTWNPRNVVIAGQGGMARYIKDGEYKYLPYHRLFQQTVRVSVPGFGEFDGYVNRDSLKYRKHYGLGEIPTLLRGTLRKAGF
;
A
#
# COMPACT_ATOMS: atom_id res chain seq x y z
N MET A 1 -16.90 -10.09 -6.68
CA MET A 1 -15.49 -9.69 -6.93
C MET A 1 -14.63 -10.95 -7.01
N LEU A 2 -13.69 -11.00 -7.94
CA LEU A 2 -12.85 -12.18 -8.13
C LEU A 2 -11.62 -12.13 -7.19
N PRO A 3 -11.14 -13.27 -6.71
CA PRO A 3 -9.86 -13.36 -6.01
C PRO A 3 -8.69 -12.89 -6.88
N ALA A 4 -7.66 -12.29 -6.26
CA ALA A 4 -6.53 -11.69 -6.99
C ALA A 4 -5.80 -12.66 -7.94
N PHE A 5 -5.73 -13.95 -7.60
CA PHE A 5 -5.08 -14.95 -8.45
C PHE A 5 -5.80 -15.20 -9.78
N MET A 6 -7.09 -14.83 -9.89
CA MET A 6 -7.88 -14.95 -11.13
C MET A 6 -7.80 -13.69 -12.00
N HIS A 7 -7.23 -12.60 -11.52
CA HIS A 7 -7.25 -11.33 -12.24
C HIS A 7 -6.53 -11.42 -13.57
N MET A 8 -5.40 -12.14 -13.65
CA MET A 8 -4.64 -12.25 -14.89
C MET A 8 -5.38 -13.01 -16.00
N ASP A 9 -6.21 -13.97 -15.64
CA ASP A 9 -7.03 -14.70 -16.63
C ASP A 9 -8.09 -13.75 -17.22
N VAL A 10 -8.76 -12.99 -16.37
CA VAL A 10 -9.73 -11.99 -16.82
C VAL A 10 -9.06 -10.88 -17.64
N VAL A 11 -7.88 -10.42 -17.25
CA VAL A 11 -7.09 -9.42 -17.99
C VAL A 11 -6.78 -9.91 -19.40
N LYS A 12 -6.31 -11.14 -19.56
CA LYS A 12 -6.02 -11.75 -20.87
C LYS A 12 -7.28 -11.87 -21.73
N ASP A 13 -8.41 -12.27 -21.12
CA ASP A 13 -9.69 -12.31 -21.81
C ASP A 13 -10.17 -10.94 -22.24
N CYS A 14 -10.02 -9.92 -21.38
CA CYS A 14 -10.35 -8.53 -21.72
C CYS A 14 -9.50 -8.01 -22.88
N LEU A 15 -8.21 -8.32 -22.90
CA LEU A 15 -7.32 -7.95 -24.01
C LEU A 15 -7.79 -8.61 -25.31
N ARG A 16 -8.02 -9.94 -25.28
CA ARG A 16 -8.52 -10.71 -26.42
C ARG A 16 -9.86 -10.21 -26.96
N LEU A 17 -10.77 -9.84 -26.06
CA LEU A 17 -12.13 -9.37 -26.38
C LEU A 17 -12.21 -7.85 -26.57
N LYS A 18 -11.07 -7.14 -26.55
CA LYS A 18 -10.95 -5.68 -26.69
C LYS A 18 -11.85 -4.91 -25.69
N LYS A 19 -11.76 -5.29 -24.40
CA LYS A 19 -12.46 -4.64 -23.29
C LYS A 19 -11.48 -3.91 -22.39
N HIS A 20 -11.86 -2.75 -21.89
CA HIS A 20 -11.12 -2.03 -20.86
C HIS A 20 -11.19 -2.77 -19.53
N VAL A 21 -10.17 -2.57 -18.68
CA VAL A 21 -10.10 -3.13 -17.31
C VAL A 21 -9.91 -2.01 -16.32
N ILE A 22 -10.71 -2.02 -15.25
CA ILE A 22 -10.56 -1.12 -14.10
C ILE A 22 -10.60 -1.97 -12.84
N THR A 23 -9.60 -1.82 -11.97
CA THR A 23 -9.51 -2.61 -10.73
C THR A 23 -8.78 -1.85 -9.62
N PRO A 24 -9.15 -2.04 -8.34
CA PRO A 24 -8.39 -1.51 -7.20
C PRO A 24 -7.10 -2.29 -6.89
N SER A 25 -6.81 -3.38 -7.58
CA SER A 25 -5.68 -4.25 -7.28
C SER A 25 -4.36 -3.67 -7.77
N TYR A 26 -3.26 -4.08 -7.11
CA TYR A 26 -1.90 -3.80 -7.56
C TYR A 26 -1.63 -4.29 -8.97
N VAL A 27 -0.69 -3.63 -9.65
CA VAL A 27 -0.19 -4.07 -10.97
C VAL A 27 0.89 -5.13 -10.77
N PRO A 28 0.65 -6.41 -11.07
CA PRO A 28 1.69 -7.42 -11.07
C PRO A 28 2.60 -7.30 -12.30
N ASP A 29 3.83 -7.81 -12.21
CA ASP A 29 4.80 -7.77 -13.30
C ASP A 29 4.27 -8.41 -14.60
N ALA A 30 3.48 -9.48 -14.47
CA ALA A 30 2.82 -10.13 -15.59
C ALA A 30 1.83 -9.22 -16.33
N LEU A 31 1.23 -8.24 -15.66
CA LEU A 31 0.36 -7.26 -16.29
C LEU A 31 1.18 -6.16 -16.97
N TRP A 32 2.28 -5.71 -16.35
CA TRP A 32 3.22 -4.80 -16.98
C TRP A 32 3.78 -5.34 -18.30
N ALA A 33 3.99 -6.65 -18.41
CA ALA A 33 4.45 -7.28 -19.65
C ALA A 33 3.45 -7.13 -20.82
N LEU A 34 2.17 -6.87 -20.54
CA LEU A 34 1.13 -6.67 -21.55
C LEU A 34 0.95 -5.19 -21.98
N ASP A 35 1.69 -4.24 -21.38
CA ASP A 35 1.50 -2.81 -21.60
C ASP A 35 1.54 -2.42 -23.09
N GLY A 36 2.50 -2.97 -23.84
CA GLY A 36 2.62 -2.74 -25.27
C GLY A 36 1.40 -3.23 -26.09
N GLU A 37 0.90 -4.42 -25.76
CA GLU A 37 -0.27 -5.00 -26.44
C GLU A 37 -1.55 -4.23 -26.10
N VAL A 38 -1.71 -3.83 -24.84
CA VAL A 38 -2.85 -3.03 -24.38
C VAL A 38 -2.89 -1.68 -25.09
N LYS A 39 -1.76 -1.00 -25.18
CA LYS A 39 -1.63 0.27 -25.91
C LYS A 39 -1.88 0.12 -27.41
N ALA A 40 -1.32 -0.91 -28.05
CA ALA A 40 -1.53 -1.18 -29.46
C ALA A 40 -3.01 -1.51 -29.77
N ALA A 41 -3.73 -2.11 -28.85
CA ALA A 41 -5.16 -2.38 -28.95
C ALA A 41 -6.04 -1.16 -28.66
N GLY A 42 -5.49 0.00 -28.27
CA GLY A 42 -6.23 1.19 -27.87
C GLY A 42 -7.05 1.00 -26.59
N LEU A 43 -6.59 0.13 -25.69
CA LEU A 43 -7.30 -0.19 -24.46
C LEU A 43 -6.75 0.57 -23.25
N ILE A 44 -7.58 0.71 -22.24
CA ILE A 44 -7.23 1.25 -20.93
C ILE A 44 -7.30 0.13 -19.91
N PHE A 45 -6.16 -0.20 -19.30
CA PHE A 45 -6.09 -1.07 -18.13
C PHE A 45 -5.63 -0.21 -16.96
N LEU A 46 -6.59 0.14 -16.09
CA LEU A 46 -6.39 1.07 -14.98
C LEU A 46 -6.50 0.32 -13.67
N ASN A 47 -5.38 0.21 -13.00
CA ASN A 47 -5.23 -0.48 -11.73
C ASN A 47 -5.05 0.50 -10.57
N GLU A 48 -5.00 -0.02 -9.36
CA GLU A 48 -4.71 0.73 -8.13
C GLU A 48 -5.71 1.87 -7.87
N LEU A 49 -6.98 1.63 -8.19
CA LEU A 49 -8.09 2.57 -7.97
C LEU A 49 -8.84 2.26 -6.66
N GLY A 50 -8.09 2.00 -5.60
CA GLY A 50 -8.61 1.73 -4.27
C GLY A 50 -8.14 2.75 -3.23
N LEU A 51 -8.20 2.35 -1.95
CA LEU A 51 -7.61 3.10 -0.85
C LEU A 51 -6.10 2.84 -0.77
N ASP A 52 -5.70 1.58 -0.67
CA ASP A 52 -4.34 1.05 -0.69
C ASP A 52 -4.35 -0.30 -1.44
N PRO A 53 -3.95 -0.25 -2.72
CA PRO A 53 -3.34 0.85 -3.47
C PRO A 53 -4.34 1.82 -4.12
N GLY A 54 -3.99 3.10 -4.10
CA GLY A 54 -4.72 4.16 -4.81
C GLY A 54 -4.64 5.51 -4.14
N ILE A 55 -5.59 5.83 -3.27
CA ILE A 55 -5.68 7.14 -2.59
C ILE A 55 -4.42 7.42 -1.77
N ASP A 56 -3.84 6.41 -1.14
CA ASP A 56 -2.58 6.50 -0.40
C ASP A 56 -1.43 7.01 -1.28
N HIS A 57 -1.30 6.47 -2.49
CA HIS A 57 -0.29 6.92 -3.45
C HIS A 57 -0.55 8.33 -3.97
N MET A 58 -1.81 8.63 -4.31
CA MET A 58 -2.20 9.96 -4.82
C MET A 58 -1.99 11.04 -3.77
N SER A 59 -2.34 10.78 -2.52
CA SER A 59 -2.12 11.72 -1.41
C SER A 59 -0.65 11.92 -1.10
N ALA A 60 0.14 10.85 -1.13
CA ALA A 60 1.59 10.93 -0.99
C ALA A 60 2.22 11.79 -2.11
N MET A 61 1.90 11.51 -3.36
CA MET A 61 2.44 12.26 -4.50
C MET A 61 2.03 13.73 -4.47
N ARG A 62 0.80 14.05 -4.08
CA ARG A 62 0.35 15.44 -3.91
C ARG A 62 1.24 16.21 -2.94
N ILE A 63 1.64 15.60 -1.83
CA ILE A 63 2.52 16.21 -0.83
C ILE A 63 3.94 16.32 -1.37
N LEU A 64 4.49 15.25 -1.94
CA LEU A 64 5.84 15.21 -2.48
C LEU A 64 6.02 16.24 -3.60
N ASP A 65 5.05 16.35 -4.51
CA ASP A 65 5.12 17.32 -5.62
C ASP A 65 4.98 18.75 -5.14
N ARG A 66 4.23 19.01 -4.04
CA ARG A 66 4.19 20.33 -3.41
C ARG A 66 5.56 20.68 -2.83
N ILE A 67 6.19 19.79 -2.06
CA ILE A 67 7.52 20.01 -1.48
C ILE A 67 8.55 20.32 -2.58
N ARG A 68 8.53 19.55 -3.67
CA ARG A 68 9.44 19.76 -4.81
C ARG A 68 9.25 21.12 -5.47
N ARG A 69 7.99 21.51 -5.71
CA ARG A 69 7.68 22.82 -6.32
C ARG A 69 8.11 24.00 -5.45
N GLU A 70 8.08 23.81 -4.12
CA GLU A 70 8.52 24.81 -3.15
C GLU A 70 10.04 24.78 -2.91
N GLY A 71 10.80 23.95 -3.63
CA GLY A 71 12.26 23.81 -3.48
C GLY A 71 12.69 23.10 -2.20
N GLY A 72 11.77 22.44 -1.52
CA GLY A 72 12.05 21.73 -0.29
C GLY A 72 12.85 20.43 -0.52
N ARG A 73 13.64 20.04 0.49
CA ARG A 73 14.35 18.76 0.54
C ARG A 73 13.58 17.75 1.39
N MET A 74 13.47 16.53 0.90
CA MET A 74 12.85 15.42 1.65
C MET A 74 13.91 14.67 2.44
N GLU A 75 13.74 14.63 3.76
CA GLU A 75 14.64 13.92 4.67
C GLU A 75 14.03 12.61 5.17
N ALA A 76 12.69 12.55 5.25
CA ALA A 76 11.97 11.36 5.64
C ALA A 76 10.66 11.23 4.86
N PHE A 77 10.31 10.01 4.53
CA PHE A 77 9.02 9.63 3.99
C PHE A 77 8.44 8.48 4.81
N GLU A 78 7.42 8.79 5.59
CA GLU A 78 6.65 7.81 6.34
C GLU A 78 5.18 7.93 5.94
N SER A 79 4.63 6.85 5.38
CA SER A 79 3.24 6.80 4.92
C SER A 79 2.52 5.62 5.55
N TYR A 80 1.43 5.92 6.26
CA TYR A 80 0.64 4.91 6.95
C TYR A 80 -0.77 4.85 6.38
N CYS A 81 -1.27 3.64 6.19
CA CYS A 81 -2.65 3.36 5.81
C CYS A 81 -3.15 2.15 6.60
N GLY A 82 -4.43 2.14 6.97
CA GLY A 82 -5.03 1.00 7.65
C GLY A 82 -6.54 0.98 7.52
N GLY A 83 -7.11 -0.22 7.35
CA GLY A 83 -8.54 -0.42 7.50
C GLY A 83 -8.89 -0.36 8.98
N LEU A 84 -9.53 0.73 9.41
CA LEU A 84 -9.97 0.96 10.77
C LEU A 84 -11.50 0.92 10.82
N ILE A 85 -12.03 0.51 11.97
CA ILE A 85 -13.47 0.53 12.20
C ILE A 85 -13.88 1.96 12.58
N ALA A 86 -14.97 2.45 12.02
CA ALA A 86 -15.58 3.69 12.46
C ALA A 86 -16.00 3.56 13.94
N PRO A 87 -15.85 4.62 14.74
CA PRO A 87 -16.10 4.56 16.19
C PRO A 87 -17.46 3.99 16.56
N GLU A 88 -18.51 4.35 15.81
CA GLU A 88 -19.88 3.89 16.00
C GLU A 88 -20.08 2.39 15.72
N SER A 89 -19.14 1.78 15.00
CA SER A 89 -19.17 0.36 14.64
C SER A 89 -18.20 -0.49 15.46
N ASP A 90 -17.43 0.13 16.35
CA ASP A 90 -16.45 -0.54 17.19
C ASP A 90 -17.10 -1.19 18.41
N THR A 91 -17.70 -2.36 18.20
CA THR A 91 -18.56 -3.05 19.17
C THR A 91 -17.95 -4.33 19.73
N ASN A 92 -16.66 -4.58 19.51
CA ASN A 92 -15.98 -5.78 20.00
C ASN A 92 -14.65 -5.43 20.71
N PRO A 93 -14.15 -6.30 21.61
CA PRO A 93 -12.95 -6.00 22.38
C PRO A 93 -11.64 -5.93 21.58
N TRP A 94 -11.66 -6.39 20.33
CA TRP A 94 -10.49 -6.38 19.44
C TRP A 94 -10.26 -5.01 18.78
N GLY A 95 -11.26 -4.12 18.79
CA GLY A 95 -11.20 -2.87 18.03
C GLY A 95 -10.96 -3.09 16.53
N TYR A 96 -11.36 -4.26 16.03
CA TYR A 96 -11.14 -4.67 14.64
C TYR A 96 -12.30 -5.50 14.10
N LYS A 97 -12.62 -5.29 12.83
CA LYS A 97 -13.53 -6.13 12.04
C LYS A 97 -12.96 -6.33 10.63
N PHE A 98 -13.24 -7.48 10.05
CA PHE A 98 -12.92 -7.70 8.63
C PHE A 98 -13.88 -6.88 7.76
N THR A 99 -13.36 -5.87 7.09
CA THR A 99 -14.13 -4.97 6.21
C THR A 99 -13.97 -5.31 4.74
N TRP A 100 -13.10 -6.26 4.42
CA TRP A 100 -12.83 -6.76 3.08
C TRP A 100 -12.52 -8.26 3.15
N ASN A 101 -11.74 -8.83 2.25
CA ASN A 101 -11.49 -10.27 2.20
C ASN A 101 -10.71 -10.77 3.46
N PRO A 102 -11.36 -11.53 4.38
CA PRO A 102 -10.71 -11.97 5.63
C PRO A 102 -9.46 -12.82 5.40
N ARG A 103 -9.49 -13.70 4.40
CA ARG A 103 -8.34 -14.54 4.04
C ARG A 103 -7.12 -13.68 3.72
N ASN A 104 -7.29 -12.64 2.91
CA ASN A 104 -6.19 -11.75 2.52
C ASN A 104 -5.62 -11.00 3.73
N VAL A 105 -6.45 -10.64 4.71
CA VAL A 105 -5.97 -10.03 5.96
C VAL A 105 -5.10 -11.01 6.74
N VAL A 106 -5.57 -12.24 6.91
CA VAL A 106 -4.85 -13.29 7.68
C VAL A 106 -3.53 -13.67 7.00
N ILE A 107 -3.53 -13.87 5.67
CA ILE A 107 -2.32 -14.26 4.95
C ILE A 107 -1.41 -13.09 4.58
N ALA A 108 -1.84 -11.85 4.79
CA ALA A 108 -1.04 -10.65 4.46
C ALA A 108 0.34 -10.68 5.12
N GLY A 109 0.44 -11.29 6.28
CA GLY A 109 1.66 -11.47 7.00
C GLY A 109 2.56 -12.60 6.54
N GLN A 110 2.11 -13.48 5.67
CA GLN A 110 2.92 -14.59 5.16
C GLN A 110 3.87 -14.16 4.03
N GLY A 111 3.88 -12.88 3.68
CA GLY A 111 4.61 -12.35 2.51
C GLY A 111 6.10 -12.05 2.70
N GLY A 112 6.78 -12.64 3.68
CA GLY A 112 8.22 -12.46 3.89
C GLY A 112 8.56 -11.31 4.86
N MET A 113 9.82 -10.84 4.83
CA MET A 113 10.25 -9.79 5.76
C MET A 113 9.90 -8.38 5.25
N ALA A 114 9.65 -7.47 6.18
CA ALA A 114 9.54 -6.05 5.88
C ALA A 114 10.92 -5.46 5.61
N ARG A 115 11.00 -4.56 4.62
CA ARG A 115 12.23 -3.88 4.20
C ARG A 115 11.97 -2.38 4.13
N TYR A 116 12.81 -1.61 4.81
CA TYR A 116 12.67 -0.17 4.86
C TYR A 116 14.02 0.50 5.14
N ILE A 117 14.08 1.82 5.07
CA ILE A 117 15.25 2.61 5.46
C ILE A 117 14.83 3.46 6.66
N LYS A 118 15.67 3.50 7.68
CA LYS A 118 15.51 4.39 8.82
C LYS A 118 16.85 4.93 9.24
N ASP A 119 16.94 6.27 9.31
CA ASP A 119 18.14 7.00 9.72
C ASP A 119 19.39 6.60 8.91
N GLY A 120 19.24 6.40 7.60
CA GLY A 120 20.30 6.00 6.69
C GLY A 120 20.61 4.50 6.65
N GLU A 121 19.97 3.70 7.49
CA GLU A 121 20.21 2.27 7.59
C GLU A 121 19.10 1.43 6.96
N TYR A 122 19.50 0.41 6.18
CA TYR A 122 18.56 -0.60 5.69
C TYR A 122 18.13 -1.53 6.82
N LYS A 123 16.85 -1.61 7.06
CA LYS A 123 16.24 -2.47 8.09
C LYS A 123 15.48 -3.62 7.45
N TYR A 124 15.63 -4.79 8.04
CA TYR A 124 14.98 -6.04 7.62
C TYR A 124 14.28 -6.64 8.83
N LEU A 125 12.96 -6.65 8.82
CA LEU A 125 12.16 -7.12 9.95
C LEU A 125 11.39 -8.39 9.57
N PRO A 126 11.73 -9.55 10.16
CA PRO A 126 10.99 -10.78 9.96
C PRO A 126 9.55 -10.64 10.43
N TYR A 127 8.62 -11.32 9.74
CA TYR A 127 7.19 -11.21 10.04
C TYR A 127 6.83 -11.49 11.51
N HIS A 128 7.42 -12.52 12.12
CA HIS A 128 7.16 -12.88 13.51
C HIS A 128 7.55 -11.83 14.54
N ARG A 129 8.34 -10.81 14.13
CA ARG A 129 8.71 -9.65 14.95
C ARG A 129 7.93 -8.38 14.62
N LEU A 130 7.12 -8.41 13.59
CA LEU A 130 6.47 -7.22 13.04
C LEU A 130 5.65 -6.47 14.09
N PHE A 131 4.82 -7.19 14.84
CA PHE A 131 3.96 -6.61 15.87
C PHE A 131 4.68 -6.31 17.20
N GLN A 132 5.95 -6.71 17.33
CA GLN A 132 6.80 -6.36 18.47
C GLN A 132 7.51 -5.02 18.26
N GLN A 133 7.50 -4.49 17.05
CA GLN A 133 8.17 -3.23 16.68
C GLN A 133 7.16 -2.26 16.09
N THR A 134 6.20 -1.87 16.92
CA THR A 134 5.22 -0.84 16.58
C THR A 134 5.72 0.53 17.01
N VAL A 135 5.24 1.56 16.33
CA VAL A 135 5.42 2.95 16.72
C VAL A 135 4.06 3.54 17.03
N ARG A 136 4.00 4.41 18.03
CA ARG A 136 2.78 5.15 18.34
C ARG A 136 2.61 6.28 17.32
N VAL A 137 1.46 6.32 16.67
CA VAL A 137 1.09 7.34 15.68
C VAL A 137 -0.14 8.07 16.17
N SER A 138 0.01 9.37 16.45
CA SER A 138 -1.10 10.25 16.81
C SER A 138 -1.71 10.85 15.56
N VAL A 139 -3.02 10.67 15.39
CA VAL A 139 -3.77 11.27 14.27
C VAL A 139 -4.72 12.31 14.83
N PRO A 140 -4.50 13.63 14.56
CA PRO A 140 -5.33 14.69 15.10
C PRO A 140 -6.82 14.47 14.81
N GLY A 141 -7.65 14.53 15.86
CA GLY A 141 -9.09 14.30 15.78
C GLY A 141 -9.53 12.82 15.75
N PHE A 142 -8.59 11.87 15.65
CA PHE A 142 -8.89 10.44 15.57
C PHE A 142 -8.24 9.59 16.67
N GLY A 143 -7.24 10.13 17.39
CA GLY A 143 -6.60 9.47 18.52
C GLY A 143 -5.26 8.79 18.20
N GLU A 144 -4.90 7.81 19.05
CA GLU A 144 -3.63 7.10 18.99
C GLU A 144 -3.78 5.73 18.35
N PHE A 145 -2.80 5.38 17.53
CA PHE A 145 -2.76 4.10 16.80
C PHE A 145 -1.39 3.45 16.93
N ASP A 146 -1.35 2.15 16.76
CA ASP A 146 -0.11 1.41 16.57
C ASP A 146 0.19 1.29 15.06
N GLY A 147 1.34 1.84 14.67
CA GLY A 147 1.88 1.74 13.32
C GLY A 147 2.95 0.66 13.25
N TYR A 148 2.92 -0.19 12.23
CA TYR A 148 3.97 -1.15 11.94
C TYR A 148 4.32 -1.13 10.47
N VAL A 149 5.58 -1.47 10.16
CA VAL A 149 6.10 -1.45 8.79
C VAL A 149 5.37 -2.46 7.91
N ASN A 150 5.08 -2.06 6.68
CA ASN A 150 4.42 -2.91 5.72
C ASN A 150 5.45 -3.49 4.74
N ARG A 151 5.49 -4.79 4.57
CA ARG A 151 6.27 -5.56 3.59
C ARG A 151 7.53 -4.84 3.05
N ASP A 152 7.62 -4.61 1.75
CA ASP A 152 8.76 -4.00 1.08
C ASP A 152 8.46 -2.53 0.74
N SER A 153 8.94 -1.61 1.59
CA SER A 153 8.85 -0.17 1.34
C SER A 153 9.84 0.29 0.26
N LEU A 154 10.96 -0.44 0.07
CA LEU A 154 12.05 -0.02 -0.81
C LEU A 154 11.64 0.06 -2.28
N LYS A 155 10.72 -0.79 -2.70
CA LYS A 155 10.19 -0.79 -4.08
C LYS A 155 9.54 0.55 -4.46
N TYR A 156 9.04 1.31 -3.48
CA TYR A 156 8.39 2.59 -3.70
C TYR A 156 9.36 3.76 -3.86
N ARG A 157 10.65 3.58 -3.55
CA ARG A 157 11.68 4.59 -3.67
C ARG A 157 11.70 5.22 -5.07
N LYS A 158 11.72 4.37 -6.10
CA LYS A 158 11.71 4.80 -7.50
C LYS A 158 10.37 5.40 -7.90
N HIS A 159 9.25 4.76 -7.50
CA HIS A 159 7.92 5.21 -7.87
C HIS A 159 7.60 6.61 -7.35
N TYR A 160 8.06 6.94 -6.13
CA TYR A 160 7.88 8.26 -5.54
C TYR A 160 9.00 9.25 -5.87
N GLY A 161 10.04 8.84 -6.62
CA GLY A 161 11.17 9.69 -6.96
C GLY A 161 11.91 10.24 -5.74
N LEU A 162 12.12 9.39 -4.71
CA LEU A 162 12.68 9.82 -3.42
C LEU A 162 14.21 9.88 -3.39
N GLY A 163 14.91 9.36 -4.42
CA GLY A 163 16.38 9.40 -4.47
C GLY A 163 17.03 8.70 -3.27
N GLU A 164 18.11 9.28 -2.76
CA GLU A 164 18.83 8.79 -1.57
C GLU A 164 18.25 9.40 -0.29
N ILE A 165 17.00 9.04 0.03
CA ILE A 165 16.33 9.51 1.25
C ILE A 165 16.79 8.72 2.48
N PRO A 166 17.13 9.37 3.61
CA PRO A 166 17.58 8.67 4.83
C PRO A 166 16.52 7.81 5.50
N THR A 167 15.24 8.19 5.37
CA THR A 167 14.13 7.41 5.96
C THR A 167 13.05 7.18 4.91
N LEU A 168 12.73 5.92 4.66
CA LEU A 168 11.67 5.50 3.75
C LEU A 168 10.90 4.33 4.37
N LEU A 169 9.66 4.58 4.74
CA LEU A 169 8.80 3.60 5.39
C LEU A 169 7.36 3.74 4.88
N ARG A 170 6.76 2.62 4.54
CA ARG A 170 5.31 2.47 4.44
C ARG A 170 4.84 1.54 5.54
N GLY A 171 3.78 1.92 6.21
CA GLY A 171 3.28 1.21 7.38
C GLY A 171 1.77 1.01 7.35
N THR A 172 1.32 0.17 8.26
CA THR A 172 -0.10 -0.08 8.50
C THR A 172 -0.47 0.43 9.88
N LEU A 173 -1.60 1.14 9.98
CA LEU A 173 -2.18 1.57 11.25
C LEU A 173 -3.19 0.55 11.76
N ARG A 174 -3.18 0.34 13.05
CA ARG A 174 -4.19 -0.41 13.80
C ARG A 174 -4.51 0.31 15.12
N LYS A 175 -5.66 -0.01 15.71
CA LYS A 175 -5.90 0.39 17.10
C LYS A 175 -4.89 -0.28 18.03
N ALA A 176 -4.58 0.38 19.13
CA ALA A 176 -3.67 -0.16 20.13
C ALA A 176 -4.16 -1.51 20.64
N GLY A 177 -3.23 -2.49 20.70
CA GLY A 177 -3.52 -3.84 21.16
C GLY A 177 -4.01 -4.82 20.08
N PHE A 178 -3.96 -4.43 18.80
CA PHE A 178 -4.28 -5.33 17.67
C PHE A 178 -3.37 -6.54 17.60
#